data_ec52f47e0cfb52136890ecb98856ef4e
#
_entry.id   ec52f47e0cfb52136890ecb98856ef4e
#
_cell.length_a   1.000
_cell.length_b   1.000
_cell.length_c   1.000
_cell.angle_alpha   90.00
_cell.angle_beta   90.00
_cell.angle_gamma   90.00
#
_symmetry.space_group_name_H-M   'P 1'
#
loop_
_entity.id
_entity.type
_entity.pdbx_description
1 polymer ?
#
loop_
_entity_poly.entity_id
_entity_poly.type
_entity_poly.pdbx_seq_one_letter_code
_entity_poly.pdbx_strand_id
1 'polypeptide(L)'
;MGKKSRVKQRDEHGAHTPPDDVSPRQPCPCGSGRRYKHCHGRVGGPPAPFVSRTFDRLPGECDWVALREIVPAATAALTLLGALEQQEATHLVTHPGTREVTVCSLLPMAMPAVVRADGSIWLGLQVHSNHGDVSRDLAHTLELALAAEPGSQITLPGPPPPGPRLQDLVAPDSAFAVTVHDGFDFWLGDADDPDGQLAAALETANERAAPTRRLESVEAAYWTRVGGREFVRWVRPEDESALVNALARLHAAGDDRLGEAGQLIGMFRAHGVLTPVWELPYGTGPGGLDDALAALASRVDESLADGSALTAEQRAARNGLANRQLTIR
;
A
#
# COMPACT_ATOMS: atom_id res chain seq x y z
N MET A 1 -14.54 -43.91 -42.10
CA MET A 1 -15.11 -42.95 -41.13
C MET A 1 -14.02 -41.97 -40.68
N GLY A 2 -13.97 -40.79 -41.31
CA GLY A 2 -12.93 -39.80 -41.07
C GLY A 2 -13.26 -38.85 -39.92
N LYS A 3 -12.36 -38.70 -38.97
CA LYS A 3 -12.45 -37.67 -37.91
C LYS A 3 -12.12 -36.30 -38.47
N LYS A 4 -13.12 -35.41 -38.50
CA LYS A 4 -12.93 -33.98 -38.85
C LYS A 4 -12.16 -33.27 -37.72
N SER A 5 -11.00 -32.74 -38.08
CA SER A 5 -10.22 -31.85 -37.24
C SER A 5 -10.90 -30.48 -37.14
N ARG A 6 -11.24 -30.02 -35.93
CA ARG A 6 -11.75 -28.66 -35.69
C ARG A 6 -10.55 -27.70 -35.62
N VAL A 7 -10.44 -26.84 -36.62
CA VAL A 7 -9.54 -25.68 -36.57
C VAL A 7 -10.16 -24.68 -35.62
N LYS A 8 -9.46 -24.37 -34.52
CA LYS A 8 -9.78 -23.25 -33.62
C LYS A 8 -9.27 -21.96 -34.24
N GLN A 9 -10.15 -21.01 -34.50
CA GLN A 9 -9.79 -19.63 -34.79
C GLN A 9 -8.96 -19.03 -33.63
N ARG A 10 -7.88 -18.43 -33.96
CA ARG A 10 -7.02 -17.67 -33.07
C ARG A 10 -7.56 -16.25 -32.98
N ASP A 11 -7.96 -15.82 -31.79
CA ASP A 11 -8.23 -14.42 -31.51
C ASP A 11 -6.88 -13.66 -31.44
N GLU A 12 -6.74 -12.67 -32.29
CA GLU A 12 -5.58 -11.78 -32.34
C GLU A 12 -5.68 -10.71 -31.23
N HIS A 13 -5.10 -11.00 -30.05
CA HIS A 13 -4.76 -9.98 -29.09
C HIS A 13 -3.27 -10.13 -28.76
N GLY A 14 -2.51 -9.08 -29.06
CA GLY A 14 -1.11 -8.75 -28.79
C GLY A 14 -0.26 -9.81 -28.10
N ALA A 15 0.05 -10.93 -28.79
CA ALA A 15 0.91 -11.96 -28.25
C ALA A 15 2.38 -11.56 -28.45
N HIS A 16 3.12 -11.46 -27.36
CA HIS A 16 4.58 -11.57 -27.38
C HIS A 16 4.95 -12.77 -28.25
N THR A 17 5.58 -12.53 -29.41
CA THR A 17 6.06 -13.60 -30.28
C THR A 17 7.13 -14.37 -29.50
N PRO A 18 6.93 -15.66 -29.17
CA PRO A 18 7.98 -16.44 -28.53
C PRO A 18 9.16 -16.55 -29.48
N PRO A 19 10.40 -16.67 -28.97
CA PRO A 19 11.50 -17.14 -29.81
C PRO A 19 11.05 -18.46 -30.45
N ASP A 20 11.16 -18.57 -31.76
CA ASP A 20 10.60 -19.63 -32.60
C ASP A 20 10.98 -21.08 -32.23
N ASP A 21 11.71 -21.29 -31.13
CA ASP A 21 12.39 -22.53 -30.80
C ASP A 21 12.07 -23.12 -29.40
N VAL A 22 11.15 -22.54 -28.61
CA VAL A 22 10.83 -23.09 -27.26
C VAL A 22 9.54 -23.89 -27.24
N SER A 23 9.67 -25.22 -27.10
CA SER A 23 8.51 -26.10 -26.96
C SER A 23 7.70 -25.77 -25.68
N PRO A 24 6.35 -25.78 -25.74
CA PRO A 24 5.47 -25.52 -24.56
C PRO A 24 5.76 -26.40 -23.34
N ARG A 25 6.39 -27.55 -23.53
CA ARG A 25 6.71 -28.52 -22.46
C ARG A 25 8.11 -28.42 -21.92
N GLN A 26 9.01 -27.66 -22.56
CA GLN A 26 10.37 -27.45 -22.10
C GLN A 26 10.41 -26.55 -20.85
N PRO A 27 11.49 -26.63 -20.02
CA PRO A 27 11.74 -25.67 -18.99
C PRO A 27 11.79 -24.25 -19.55
N CYS A 28 11.20 -23.30 -18.85
CA CYS A 28 11.20 -21.91 -19.31
C CYS A 28 12.63 -21.33 -19.28
N PRO A 29 13.09 -20.66 -20.35
CA PRO A 29 14.43 -20.04 -20.40
C PRO A 29 14.69 -19.01 -19.31
N CYS A 30 13.64 -18.48 -18.64
CA CYS A 30 13.78 -17.52 -17.56
C CYS A 30 14.34 -18.11 -16.24
N GLY A 31 14.63 -19.40 -16.18
CA GLY A 31 15.19 -20.04 -14.98
C GLY A 31 14.19 -20.29 -13.84
N SER A 32 12.90 -20.04 -14.03
CA SER A 32 11.84 -20.21 -13.00
C SER A 32 11.58 -21.68 -12.62
N GLY A 33 12.20 -22.66 -13.28
CA GLY A 33 11.93 -24.09 -13.08
C GLY A 33 10.58 -24.58 -13.62
N ARG A 34 9.72 -23.67 -14.11
CA ARG A 34 8.40 -24.00 -14.66
C ARG A 34 8.51 -24.36 -16.16
N ARG A 35 7.58 -25.15 -16.67
CA ARG A 35 7.47 -25.39 -18.11
C ARG A 35 7.04 -24.14 -18.84
N TYR A 36 7.53 -23.90 -20.07
CA TYR A 36 7.26 -22.71 -20.86
C TYR A 36 5.76 -22.36 -20.94
N LYS A 37 4.87 -23.33 -21.23
CA LYS A 37 3.41 -23.14 -21.27
C LYS A 37 2.76 -22.69 -19.96
N HIS A 38 3.44 -22.83 -18.83
CA HIS A 38 2.97 -22.40 -17.50
C HIS A 38 3.75 -21.19 -16.98
N CYS A 39 4.60 -20.60 -17.80
CA CYS A 39 5.38 -19.42 -17.53
C CYS A 39 5.23 -18.42 -18.68
N HIS A 40 6.26 -18.16 -19.48
CA HIS A 40 6.22 -17.18 -20.58
C HIS A 40 5.30 -17.58 -21.75
N GLY A 41 5.06 -18.87 -21.96
CA GLY A 41 4.12 -19.37 -22.95
C GLY A 41 2.66 -19.46 -22.47
N ARG A 42 2.32 -18.89 -21.30
CA ARG A 42 0.96 -18.82 -20.80
C ARG A 42 0.20 -17.71 -21.57
N VAL A 43 -1.09 -17.95 -21.87
CA VAL A 43 -1.98 -16.90 -22.36
C VAL A 43 -2.04 -15.80 -21.28
N GLY A 44 -1.61 -14.58 -21.60
CA GLY A 44 -1.47 -13.47 -20.64
C GLY A 44 -0.06 -13.27 -20.06
N GLY A 45 0.95 -14.02 -20.55
CA GLY A 45 2.35 -13.89 -20.12
C GLY A 45 2.68 -14.56 -18.78
N PRO A 46 3.91 -14.40 -18.28
CA PRO A 46 4.30 -14.89 -16.96
C PRO A 46 3.49 -14.16 -15.90
N PRO A 47 3.14 -14.85 -14.78
CA PRO A 47 2.55 -14.15 -13.64
C PRO A 47 3.52 -13.05 -13.21
N ALA A 48 3.01 -11.86 -12.95
CA ALA A 48 3.81 -10.79 -12.37
C ALA A 48 4.55 -11.30 -11.12
N PRO A 49 5.81 -10.91 -10.89
CA PRO A 49 6.52 -11.30 -9.70
C PRO A 49 5.76 -10.78 -8.47
N PHE A 50 5.41 -11.67 -7.56
CA PHE A 50 4.81 -11.27 -6.29
C PHE A 50 5.92 -10.68 -5.41
N VAL A 51 5.77 -9.40 -5.06
CA VAL A 51 6.66 -8.69 -4.14
C VAL A 51 5.98 -8.61 -2.78
N SER A 52 6.52 -9.31 -1.79
CA SER A 52 5.93 -9.38 -0.45
C SER A 52 6.06 -8.06 0.31
N ARG A 53 7.25 -7.40 0.27
CA ARG A 53 7.48 -6.10 0.91
C ARG A 53 7.53 -5.00 -0.13
N THR A 54 6.35 -4.49 -0.42
CA THR A 54 6.08 -3.63 -1.58
C THR A 54 6.75 -2.26 -1.46
N PHE A 55 6.73 -1.66 -0.28
CA PHE A 55 7.20 -0.31 -0.02
C PHE A 55 8.56 -0.26 0.71
N ASP A 56 9.27 -1.42 0.75
CA ASP A 56 10.60 -1.52 1.36
C ASP A 56 11.52 -0.41 0.85
N ARG A 57 12.21 0.26 1.76
CA ARG A 57 13.13 1.39 1.52
C ARG A 57 12.52 2.68 0.95
N LEU A 58 11.21 2.79 0.85
CA LEU A 58 10.60 4.09 0.61
C LEU A 58 10.62 4.93 1.91
N PRO A 59 10.85 6.25 1.82
CA PRO A 59 10.63 7.14 2.96
C PRO A 59 9.21 6.97 3.51
N GLY A 60 9.07 6.77 4.82
CA GLY A 60 7.76 6.53 5.42
C GLY A 60 7.08 5.22 5.01
N GLU A 61 7.85 4.14 4.80
CA GLU A 61 7.32 2.83 4.37
C GLU A 61 6.05 2.43 5.10
N CYS A 62 6.01 2.61 6.42
CA CYS A 62 4.87 2.24 7.23
C CYS A 62 3.65 3.13 6.98
N ASP A 63 3.84 4.41 6.70
CA ASP A 63 2.76 5.32 6.34
C ASP A 63 2.20 5.00 4.94
N TRP A 64 3.03 4.57 3.97
CA TRP A 64 2.53 4.05 2.69
C TRP A 64 1.58 2.87 2.87
N VAL A 65 1.96 1.93 3.73
CA VAL A 65 1.11 0.78 4.06
C VAL A 65 -0.17 1.25 4.74
N ALA A 66 -0.07 2.17 5.71
CA ALA A 66 -1.22 2.69 6.42
C ALA A 66 -2.22 3.40 5.50
N LEU A 67 -1.75 4.29 4.62
CA LEU A 67 -2.58 5.02 3.67
C LEU A 67 -3.28 4.09 2.68
N ARG A 68 -2.62 3.00 2.31
CA ARG A 68 -3.21 2.03 1.39
C ARG A 68 -4.26 1.14 2.04
N GLU A 69 -4.08 0.75 3.32
CA GLU A 69 -4.85 -0.33 3.92
C GLU A 69 -5.83 0.12 5.02
N ILE A 70 -5.50 1.20 5.75
CA ILE A 70 -6.23 1.50 7.00
C ILE A 70 -6.66 2.96 7.17
N VAL A 71 -6.12 3.88 6.38
CA VAL A 71 -6.47 5.31 6.48
C VAL A 71 -7.36 5.70 5.31
N PRO A 72 -8.64 6.05 5.54
CA PRO A 72 -9.58 6.31 4.45
C PRO A 72 -9.26 7.61 3.70
N ALA A 73 -9.00 8.69 4.40
CA ALA A 73 -8.84 10.03 3.83
C ALA A 73 -7.54 10.68 4.32
N ALA A 74 -6.50 10.60 3.50
CA ALA A 74 -5.21 11.23 3.79
C ALA A 74 -4.48 11.61 2.51
N THR A 75 -3.57 12.58 2.65
CA THR A 75 -2.66 13.04 1.60
C THR A 75 -1.24 13.10 2.11
N ALA A 76 -0.26 12.98 1.20
CA ALA A 76 1.15 13.24 1.47
C ALA A 76 1.83 13.80 0.21
N ALA A 77 2.66 14.81 0.36
CA ALA A 77 3.49 15.30 -0.74
C ALA A 77 4.57 14.26 -1.10
N LEU A 78 4.84 14.10 -2.38
CA LEU A 78 5.85 13.17 -2.89
C LEU A 78 6.95 13.94 -3.60
N THR A 79 8.19 13.76 -3.17
CA THR A 79 9.36 14.33 -3.83
C THR A 79 9.98 13.28 -4.74
N LEU A 80 10.09 13.60 -6.03
CA LEU A 80 10.72 12.74 -7.03
C LEU A 80 12.23 13.00 -7.09
N LEU A 81 12.98 12.02 -7.62
CA LEU A 81 14.40 12.19 -7.91
C LEU A 81 14.60 13.26 -8.98
N GLY A 82 15.47 14.24 -8.73
CA GLY A 82 15.77 15.33 -9.67
C GLY A 82 16.37 14.89 -11.02
N ALA A 83 16.87 13.65 -11.12
CA ALA A 83 17.29 13.06 -12.38
C ALA A 83 16.13 12.77 -13.35
N LEU A 84 14.90 12.67 -12.87
CA LEU A 84 13.69 12.60 -13.71
C LEU A 84 13.41 13.93 -14.39
N GLU A 85 13.95 15.02 -13.86
CA GLU A 85 13.89 16.37 -14.46
C GLU A 85 14.90 16.54 -15.60
N GLN A 86 15.96 15.75 -15.64
CA GLN A 86 17.10 15.93 -16.57
C GLN A 86 17.34 14.75 -17.49
N GLN A 87 16.75 13.59 -17.21
CA GLN A 87 16.90 12.46 -18.09
C GLN A 87 16.00 12.69 -19.31
N GLU A 88 16.62 12.93 -20.46
CA GLU A 88 16.09 12.63 -21.78
C GLU A 88 15.79 11.11 -21.83
N ALA A 89 14.91 10.66 -20.95
CA ALA A 89 14.31 9.35 -21.07
C ALA A 89 13.46 9.43 -22.33
N THR A 90 13.86 8.69 -23.32
CA THR A 90 13.39 8.63 -24.69
C THR A 90 11.87 8.42 -24.82
N HIS A 91 11.10 8.46 -23.76
CA HIS A 91 9.65 8.27 -23.71
C HIS A 91 8.91 9.11 -22.66
N LEU A 92 9.59 9.95 -21.86
CA LEU A 92 8.92 10.89 -20.97
C LEU A 92 8.90 12.26 -21.66
N VAL A 93 7.73 12.67 -22.11
CA VAL A 93 7.50 14.04 -22.60
C VAL A 93 7.67 14.96 -21.40
N THR A 94 8.80 15.67 -21.37
CA THR A 94 9.08 16.67 -20.34
C THR A 94 8.18 17.87 -20.59
N HIS A 95 7.15 18.03 -19.75
CA HIS A 95 6.58 19.36 -19.58
C HIS A 95 7.59 20.21 -18.80
N PRO A 96 7.92 21.43 -19.24
CA PRO A 96 8.84 22.31 -18.54
C PRO A 96 8.20 22.76 -17.21
N GLY A 97 8.64 22.19 -16.11
CA GLY A 97 8.20 22.52 -14.75
C GLY A 97 8.08 21.27 -13.91
N THR A 98 8.63 21.31 -12.70
CA THR A 98 8.47 20.27 -11.69
C THR A 98 6.99 20.15 -11.37
N ARG A 99 6.33 19.05 -11.73
CA ARG A 99 4.94 18.81 -11.34
C ARG A 99 4.90 18.40 -9.87
N GLU A 100 4.07 19.08 -9.09
CA GLU A 100 3.77 18.65 -7.73
C GLU A 100 3.03 17.31 -7.75
N VAL A 101 3.50 16.35 -6.96
CA VAL A 101 2.86 15.04 -6.81
C VAL A 101 2.34 14.90 -5.40
N THR A 102 1.04 14.65 -5.28
CA THR A 102 0.37 14.35 -4.01
C THR A 102 -0.12 12.91 -4.03
N VAL A 103 0.33 12.14 -3.05
CA VAL A 103 -0.21 10.80 -2.79
C VAL A 103 -1.51 10.97 -1.99
N CYS A 104 -2.57 10.29 -2.43
CA CYS A 104 -3.87 10.26 -1.77
C CYS A 104 -4.19 8.83 -1.37
N SER A 105 -4.71 8.61 -0.16
CA SER A 105 -5.17 7.26 0.22
C SER A 105 -6.23 6.76 -0.75
N LEU A 106 -7.24 7.55 -1.04
CA LEU A 106 -8.30 7.24 -1.99
C LEU A 106 -8.60 8.44 -2.89
N LEU A 107 -8.81 8.20 -4.17
CA LEU A 107 -9.34 9.16 -5.14
C LEU A 107 -10.79 8.79 -5.52
N PRO A 108 -11.59 9.71 -6.07
CA PRO A 108 -12.92 9.41 -6.57
C PRO A 108 -12.92 8.17 -7.45
N MET A 109 -13.92 7.29 -7.28
CA MET A 109 -14.06 6.02 -8.02
C MET A 109 -12.83 5.09 -7.93
N ALA A 110 -11.99 5.25 -6.90
CA ALA A 110 -10.71 4.54 -6.74
C ALA A 110 -9.80 4.65 -7.98
N MET A 111 -9.76 5.83 -8.59
CA MET A 111 -8.88 6.10 -9.74
C MET A 111 -7.41 5.95 -9.35
N PRO A 112 -6.56 5.39 -10.23
CA PRO A 112 -5.12 5.29 -9.99
C PRO A 112 -4.40 6.65 -9.90
N ALA A 113 -4.74 7.60 -10.77
CA ALA A 113 -4.26 8.98 -10.67
C ALA A 113 -5.15 9.95 -11.45
N VAL A 114 -4.97 11.24 -11.12
CA VAL A 114 -5.58 12.38 -11.82
C VAL A 114 -4.49 13.44 -12.01
N VAL A 115 -4.40 14.00 -13.23
CA VAL A 115 -3.65 15.23 -13.48
C VAL A 115 -4.64 16.39 -13.36
N ARG A 116 -4.44 17.25 -12.38
CA ARG A 116 -5.36 18.38 -12.13
C ARG A 116 -5.21 19.48 -13.16
N ALA A 117 -6.14 20.42 -13.21
CA ALA A 117 -6.14 21.52 -14.17
C ALA A 117 -4.90 22.42 -14.05
N ASP A 118 -4.32 22.55 -12.85
CA ASP A 118 -3.06 23.26 -12.60
C ASP A 118 -1.81 22.47 -12.98
N GLY A 119 -1.97 21.22 -13.44
CA GLY A 119 -0.89 20.31 -13.82
C GLY A 119 -0.34 19.48 -12.65
N SER A 120 -0.77 19.68 -11.41
CA SER A 120 -0.41 18.82 -10.29
C SER A 120 -0.94 17.40 -10.48
N ILE A 121 -0.24 16.41 -9.91
CA ILE A 121 -0.58 14.99 -10.04
C ILE A 121 -1.07 14.49 -8.68
N TRP A 122 -2.23 13.86 -8.67
CA TRP A 122 -2.74 13.14 -7.52
C TRP A 122 -2.69 11.64 -7.80
N LEU A 123 -1.94 10.91 -6.96
CA LEU A 123 -1.70 9.47 -7.08
C LEU A 123 -2.51 8.73 -6.01
N GLY A 124 -3.47 7.90 -6.43
CA GLY A 124 -4.33 7.11 -5.54
C GLY A 124 -3.68 5.80 -5.13
N LEU A 125 -3.74 5.47 -3.84
CA LEU A 125 -3.22 4.20 -3.32
C LEU A 125 -4.27 3.09 -3.30
N GLN A 126 -5.49 3.39 -2.85
CA GLN A 126 -6.58 2.42 -2.72
C GLN A 126 -7.29 2.26 -4.07
N VAL A 127 -6.72 1.41 -4.91
CA VAL A 127 -7.22 1.12 -6.26
C VAL A 127 -7.67 -0.33 -6.38
N HIS A 128 -8.57 -0.62 -7.33
CA HIS A 128 -9.09 -1.98 -7.53
C HIS A 128 -8.08 -2.94 -8.16
N SER A 129 -7.10 -2.43 -8.91
CA SER A 129 -6.12 -3.24 -9.62
C SER A 129 -4.88 -3.53 -8.76
N ASN A 130 -4.40 -4.78 -8.84
CA ASN A 130 -3.14 -5.21 -8.25
C ASN A 130 -2.52 -6.27 -9.16
N HIS A 131 -1.33 -6.01 -9.70
CA HIS A 131 -0.65 -6.88 -10.64
C HIS A 131 0.56 -7.60 -10.03
N GLY A 132 0.62 -7.69 -8.68
CA GLY A 132 1.62 -8.48 -7.94
C GLY A 132 2.79 -7.68 -7.40
N ASP A 133 3.12 -6.52 -7.97
CA ASP A 133 4.03 -5.52 -7.41
C ASP A 133 3.36 -4.14 -7.43
N VAL A 134 2.73 -3.80 -6.32
CA VAL A 134 2.01 -2.52 -6.17
C VAL A 134 2.94 -1.31 -6.37
N SER A 135 4.21 -1.41 -5.97
CA SER A 135 5.17 -0.33 -6.19
C SER A 135 5.44 -0.10 -7.68
N ARG A 136 5.48 -1.17 -8.50
CA ARG A 136 5.58 -1.05 -9.96
C ARG A 136 4.28 -0.51 -10.57
N ASP A 137 3.11 -0.96 -10.08
CA ASP A 137 1.82 -0.44 -10.53
C ASP A 137 1.72 1.08 -10.32
N LEU A 138 2.10 1.56 -9.12
CA LEU A 138 2.11 2.99 -8.79
C LEU A 138 3.15 3.77 -9.58
N ALA A 139 4.34 3.22 -9.77
CA ALA A 139 5.38 3.84 -10.60
C ALA A 139 4.90 4.01 -12.04
N HIS A 140 4.28 2.99 -12.62
CA HIS A 140 3.73 3.08 -13.97
C HIS A 140 2.57 4.08 -14.07
N THR A 141 1.70 4.11 -13.06
CA THR A 141 0.64 5.12 -12.97
C THR A 141 1.22 6.53 -12.95
N LEU A 142 2.29 6.74 -12.19
CA LEU A 142 3.00 8.02 -12.12
C LEU A 142 3.66 8.38 -13.45
N GLU A 143 4.32 7.41 -14.13
CA GLU A 143 4.89 7.62 -15.48
C GLU A 143 3.81 8.08 -16.47
N LEU A 144 2.64 7.44 -16.47
CA LEU A 144 1.52 7.82 -17.33
C LEU A 144 0.98 9.22 -16.98
N ALA A 145 0.87 9.56 -15.70
CA ALA A 145 0.40 10.86 -15.25
C ALA A 145 1.37 11.99 -15.61
N LEU A 146 2.67 11.73 -15.49
CA LEU A 146 3.72 12.70 -15.89
C LEU A 146 3.68 13.00 -17.40
N ALA A 147 3.27 12.05 -18.23
CA ALA A 147 3.15 12.22 -19.68
C ALA A 147 1.78 12.76 -20.12
N ALA A 148 0.81 12.86 -19.23
CA ALA A 148 -0.56 13.25 -19.59
C ALA A 148 -0.78 14.77 -19.49
N GLU A 149 -1.76 15.26 -20.24
CA GLU A 149 -2.18 16.67 -20.20
C GLU A 149 -2.96 16.99 -18.90
N PRO A 150 -2.94 18.26 -18.44
CA PRO A 150 -3.81 18.72 -17.36
C PRO A 150 -5.29 18.36 -17.60
N GLY A 151 -5.99 17.95 -16.53
CA GLY A 151 -7.38 17.48 -16.61
C GLY A 151 -7.53 15.98 -16.91
N SER A 152 -6.44 15.25 -17.15
CA SER A 152 -6.49 13.83 -17.51
C SER A 152 -6.76 12.92 -16.32
N GLN A 153 -7.59 11.91 -16.53
CA GLN A 153 -7.77 10.78 -15.59
C GLN A 153 -6.92 9.59 -16.06
N ILE A 154 -6.13 9.02 -15.18
CA ILE A 154 -5.23 7.90 -15.49
C ILE A 154 -5.90 6.59 -15.13
N THR A 155 -5.84 5.63 -16.04
CA THR A 155 -6.32 4.26 -15.84
C THR A 155 -5.23 3.24 -16.14
N LEU A 156 -5.28 2.09 -15.48
CA LEU A 156 -4.39 0.95 -15.76
C LEU A 156 -5.21 -0.15 -16.42
N PRO A 157 -5.16 -0.30 -17.74
CA PRO A 157 -5.96 -1.30 -18.47
C PRO A 157 -5.46 -2.74 -18.26
N GLY A 158 -4.28 -2.91 -17.68
CA GLY A 158 -3.65 -4.22 -17.45
C GLY A 158 -2.34 -4.11 -16.68
N PRO A 159 -1.61 -5.23 -16.53
CA PRO A 159 -0.33 -5.24 -15.83
C PRO A 159 0.68 -4.32 -16.53
N PRO A 160 1.46 -3.55 -15.74
CA PRO A 160 2.46 -2.66 -16.29
C PRO A 160 3.57 -3.42 -17.03
N PRO A 161 4.17 -2.83 -18.06
CA PRO A 161 5.38 -3.37 -18.65
C PRO A 161 6.54 -3.37 -17.63
N PRO A 162 7.62 -4.12 -17.90
CA PRO A 162 8.85 -4.00 -17.11
C PRO A 162 9.31 -2.54 -17.05
N GLY A 163 9.68 -2.07 -15.85
CA GLY A 163 10.09 -0.69 -15.64
C GLY A 163 10.44 -0.41 -14.18
N PRO A 164 10.70 0.86 -13.81
CA PRO A 164 11.08 1.26 -12.47
C PRO A 164 9.96 0.97 -11.46
N ARG A 165 10.35 0.84 -10.20
CA ARG A 165 9.47 0.84 -9.05
C ARG A 165 9.45 2.24 -8.43
N LEU A 166 8.56 2.50 -7.48
CA LEU A 166 8.56 3.80 -6.78
C LEU A 166 9.90 4.10 -6.11
N GLN A 167 10.60 3.09 -5.59
CA GLN A 167 11.93 3.22 -4.98
C GLN A 167 12.98 3.79 -5.95
N ASP A 168 12.76 3.64 -7.24
CA ASP A 168 13.65 4.15 -8.29
C ASP A 168 13.27 5.58 -8.74
N LEU A 169 12.11 6.08 -8.31
CA LEU A 169 11.56 7.38 -8.70
C LEU A 169 11.49 8.40 -7.56
N VAL A 170 11.35 7.93 -6.32
CA VAL A 170 11.18 8.77 -5.13
C VAL A 170 12.54 9.12 -4.53
N ALA A 171 12.71 10.38 -4.13
CA ALA A 171 13.91 10.84 -3.46
C ALA A 171 14.06 10.14 -2.09
N PRO A 172 15.14 9.39 -1.83
CA PRO A 172 15.27 8.55 -0.65
C PRO A 172 15.32 9.32 0.67
N ASP A 173 15.80 10.56 0.63
CA ASP A 173 15.92 11.42 1.81
C ASP A 173 14.74 12.40 1.96
N SER A 174 13.66 12.20 1.18
CA SER A 174 12.49 13.06 1.27
C SER A 174 11.63 12.71 2.48
N ALA A 175 10.97 13.71 3.06
CA ALA A 175 9.94 13.47 4.07
C ALA A 175 8.66 12.99 3.40
N PHE A 176 8.02 11.97 3.97
CA PHE A 176 6.67 11.53 3.60
C PHE A 176 5.70 11.95 4.71
N ALA A 177 5.37 13.25 4.72
CA ALA A 177 4.53 13.86 5.75
C ALA A 177 3.04 13.63 5.43
N VAL A 178 2.39 12.81 6.26
CA VAL A 178 0.98 12.46 6.09
C VAL A 178 0.08 13.48 6.78
N THR A 179 -0.91 13.97 6.03
CA THR A 179 -2.05 14.75 6.55
C THR A 179 -3.30 13.89 6.48
N VAL A 180 -3.90 13.59 7.65
CA VAL A 180 -5.18 12.87 7.72
C VAL A 180 -6.32 13.89 7.73
N HIS A 181 -7.32 13.67 6.89
CA HIS A 181 -8.50 14.53 6.73
C HIS A 181 -9.71 13.89 7.42
N ASP A 182 -10.67 14.73 7.82
CA ASP A 182 -11.95 14.28 8.38
C ASP A 182 -12.85 13.59 7.36
N GLY A 183 -12.63 13.91 6.09
CA GLY A 183 -13.34 13.39 4.94
C GLY A 183 -12.59 13.68 3.65
N PHE A 184 -13.28 13.60 2.54
CA PHE A 184 -12.69 13.72 1.20
C PHE A 184 -12.91 15.11 0.58
N ASP A 185 -13.18 16.14 1.37
CA ASP A 185 -13.41 17.52 0.87
C ASP A 185 -12.21 18.06 0.07
N PHE A 186 -11.01 17.54 0.33
CA PHE A 186 -9.81 17.86 -0.46
C PHE A 186 -9.94 17.47 -1.94
N TRP A 187 -10.87 16.56 -2.33
CA TRP A 187 -11.11 16.22 -3.74
C TRP A 187 -11.66 17.39 -4.54
N LEU A 188 -12.43 18.28 -3.90
CA LEU A 188 -13.06 19.42 -4.59
C LEU A 188 -12.00 20.36 -5.15
N GLY A 189 -11.05 20.82 -4.31
CA GLY A 189 -10.02 21.78 -4.75
C GLY A 189 -10.60 22.83 -5.68
N ASP A 190 -9.92 23.07 -6.81
CA ASP A 190 -10.36 23.99 -7.87
C ASP A 190 -11.11 23.26 -9.02
N ALA A 191 -11.66 22.05 -8.76
CA ALA A 191 -12.33 21.26 -9.78
C ALA A 191 -13.73 21.85 -10.09
N ASP A 192 -13.97 22.15 -11.35
CA ASP A 192 -15.33 22.39 -11.84
C ASP A 192 -16.13 21.09 -11.79
N ASP A 193 -17.30 21.11 -11.14
CA ASP A 193 -18.23 19.98 -11.05
C ASP A 193 -19.61 20.38 -11.62
N PRO A 194 -19.70 20.68 -12.93
CA PRO A 194 -20.93 21.22 -13.54
C PRO A 194 -22.11 20.24 -13.44
N ASP A 195 -21.83 18.95 -13.36
CA ASP A 195 -22.85 17.89 -13.33
C ASP A 195 -23.14 17.39 -11.90
N GLY A 196 -22.46 17.90 -10.87
CA GLY A 196 -22.63 17.48 -9.47
C GLY A 196 -22.21 16.05 -9.17
N GLN A 197 -21.45 15.39 -10.07
CA GLN A 197 -21.03 14.00 -9.90
C GLN A 197 -19.94 13.85 -8.83
N LEU A 198 -19.02 14.82 -8.78
CA LEU A 198 -17.97 14.85 -7.78
C LEU A 198 -18.57 15.10 -6.38
N ALA A 199 -19.51 16.03 -6.27
CA ALA A 199 -20.22 16.32 -5.02
C ALA A 199 -20.99 15.09 -4.51
N ALA A 200 -21.69 14.36 -5.37
CA ALA A 200 -22.41 13.13 -5.00
C ALA A 200 -21.44 12.00 -4.59
N ALA A 201 -20.31 11.87 -5.28
CA ALA A 201 -19.28 10.91 -4.90
C ALA A 201 -18.65 11.25 -3.54
N LEU A 202 -18.44 12.54 -3.27
CA LEU A 202 -17.93 13.05 -2.01
C LEU A 202 -18.87 12.75 -0.84
N GLU A 203 -20.16 13.05 -0.98
CA GLU A 203 -21.16 12.74 0.04
C GLU A 203 -21.16 11.25 0.39
N THR A 204 -21.21 10.37 -0.64
CA THR A 204 -21.15 8.92 -0.46
C THR A 204 -19.87 8.45 0.19
N ALA A 205 -18.73 9.04 -0.15
CA ALA A 205 -17.44 8.69 0.43
C ALA A 205 -17.33 9.13 1.89
N ASN A 206 -17.77 10.36 2.20
CA ASN A 206 -17.74 10.92 3.55
C ASN A 206 -18.62 10.14 4.53
N GLU A 207 -19.80 9.66 4.10
CA GLU A 207 -20.64 8.80 4.92
C GLU A 207 -19.97 7.48 5.34
N ARG A 208 -19.05 6.99 4.54
CA ARG A 208 -18.33 5.73 4.76
C ARG A 208 -16.95 5.90 5.39
N ALA A 209 -16.44 7.13 5.43
CA ALA A 209 -15.13 7.40 6.00
C ALA A 209 -15.14 7.16 7.52
N ALA A 210 -14.38 6.19 7.98
CA ALA A 210 -14.19 5.99 9.41
C ALA A 210 -13.38 7.15 10.00
N PRO A 211 -13.85 7.83 11.06
CA PRO A 211 -13.05 8.82 11.75
C PRO A 211 -11.68 8.29 12.12
N THR A 212 -10.65 8.95 11.64
CA THR A 212 -9.26 8.49 11.80
C THR A 212 -8.37 9.68 12.17
N ARG A 213 -7.38 9.45 13.04
CA ARG A 213 -6.36 10.43 13.42
C ARG A 213 -5.00 9.76 13.46
N ARG A 214 -3.98 10.43 12.94
CA ARG A 214 -2.60 10.04 13.13
C ARG A 214 -2.20 10.37 14.57
N LEU A 215 -1.46 9.47 15.20
CA LEU A 215 -0.81 9.72 16.49
C LEU A 215 0.65 10.09 16.20
N GLU A 216 1.09 11.19 16.77
CA GLU A 216 2.35 11.85 16.35
C GLU A 216 3.56 11.38 17.17
N SER A 217 3.35 10.66 18.26
CA SER A 217 4.42 10.18 19.16
C SER A 217 5.30 9.09 18.55
N VAL A 218 4.82 8.43 17.50
CA VAL A 218 5.55 7.38 16.77
C VAL A 218 5.22 7.44 15.28
N GLU A 219 6.02 6.76 14.45
CA GLU A 219 5.73 6.61 13.03
C GLU A 219 4.52 5.69 12.81
N ALA A 220 3.65 6.04 11.87
CA ALA A 220 2.57 5.22 11.29
C ALA A 220 1.60 4.56 12.30
N ALA A 221 1.24 5.27 13.35
CA ALA A 221 0.18 4.86 14.27
C ALA A 221 -1.09 5.69 14.05
N TYR A 222 -2.23 5.00 13.99
CA TYR A 222 -3.50 5.63 13.67
C TYR A 222 -4.60 5.16 14.61
N TRP A 223 -5.25 6.12 15.28
CA TRP A 223 -6.53 5.89 15.95
C TRP A 223 -7.64 5.90 14.91
N THR A 224 -8.61 5.01 15.07
CA THR A 224 -9.79 4.96 14.20
C THR A 224 -11.01 4.47 14.97
N ARG A 225 -12.20 4.93 14.56
CA ARG A 225 -13.48 4.46 15.10
C ARG A 225 -14.30 3.80 14.00
N VAL A 226 -14.60 2.52 14.17
CA VAL A 226 -15.36 1.70 13.21
C VAL A 226 -16.47 0.96 13.95
N GLY A 227 -17.71 1.09 13.50
CA GLY A 227 -18.84 0.35 14.03
C GLY A 227 -19.07 0.52 15.54
N GLY A 228 -18.78 1.69 16.12
CA GLY A 228 -18.89 1.94 17.55
C GLY A 228 -17.76 1.38 18.40
N ARG A 229 -16.68 0.90 17.80
CA ARG A 229 -15.46 0.44 18.46
C ARG A 229 -14.29 1.35 18.08
N GLU A 230 -13.33 1.50 18.97
CA GLU A 230 -12.16 2.33 18.77
C GLU A 230 -10.89 1.48 18.79
N PHE A 231 -9.97 1.80 17.89
CA PHE A 231 -8.74 1.04 17.71
C PHE A 231 -7.55 1.97 17.53
N VAL A 232 -6.38 1.52 17.97
CA VAL A 232 -5.08 2.01 17.50
C VAL A 232 -4.45 0.90 16.66
N ARG A 233 -4.08 1.26 15.43
CA ARG A 233 -3.36 0.40 14.48
C ARG A 233 -1.99 1.00 14.27
N TRP A 234 -0.95 0.24 14.56
CA TRP A 234 0.42 0.72 14.48
C TRP A 234 1.23 -0.13 13.50
N VAL A 235 1.55 0.41 12.34
CA VAL A 235 2.33 -0.29 11.31
C VAL A 235 3.80 -0.27 11.72
N ARG A 236 4.45 -1.44 11.72
CA ARG A 236 5.82 -1.61 12.22
C ARG A 236 6.73 -2.23 11.15
N PRO A 237 7.93 -1.67 10.90
CA PRO A 237 8.84 -2.11 9.84
C PRO A 237 9.70 -3.31 10.21
N GLU A 238 9.77 -3.71 11.47
CA GLU A 238 10.65 -4.75 11.97
C GLU A 238 10.34 -6.12 11.36
N ASP A 239 11.31 -7.02 11.45
CA ASP A 239 11.10 -8.44 11.15
C ASP A 239 9.93 -8.98 11.96
N GLU A 240 9.02 -9.69 11.27
CA GLU A 240 7.81 -10.21 11.88
C GLU A 240 8.09 -11.06 13.11
N SER A 241 9.09 -11.97 13.02
CA SER A 241 9.39 -12.86 14.14
C SER A 241 9.97 -12.10 15.33
N ALA A 242 10.78 -11.07 15.08
CA ALA A 242 11.34 -10.21 16.12
C ALA A 242 10.24 -9.44 16.82
N LEU A 243 9.33 -8.80 16.07
CA LEU A 243 8.23 -8.03 16.64
C LEU A 243 7.23 -8.90 17.41
N VAL A 244 6.86 -10.08 16.85
CA VAL A 244 5.96 -11.02 17.55
C VAL A 244 6.60 -11.55 18.83
N ASN A 245 7.92 -11.79 18.85
CA ASN A 245 8.63 -12.20 20.07
C ASN A 245 8.62 -11.09 21.13
N ALA A 246 8.86 -9.83 20.70
CA ALA A 246 8.82 -8.67 21.60
C ALA A 246 7.43 -8.49 22.22
N LEU A 247 6.38 -8.52 21.40
CA LEU A 247 5.00 -8.44 21.87
C LEU A 247 4.62 -9.61 22.77
N ALA A 248 5.15 -10.82 22.52
CA ALA A 248 4.91 -11.99 23.38
C ALA A 248 5.56 -11.86 24.75
N ARG A 249 6.74 -11.24 24.85
CA ARG A 249 7.37 -10.93 26.15
C ARG A 249 6.50 -9.98 26.96
N LEU A 250 6.08 -8.88 26.32
CA LEU A 250 5.20 -7.89 26.95
C LEU A 250 3.85 -8.50 27.34
N HIS A 251 3.25 -9.30 26.47
CA HIS A 251 1.97 -9.97 26.76
C HIS A 251 2.06 -10.91 27.96
N ALA A 252 3.13 -11.70 28.05
CA ALA A 252 3.36 -12.59 29.20
C ALA A 252 3.59 -11.82 30.53
N ALA A 253 4.16 -10.61 30.44
CA ALA A 253 4.35 -9.72 31.59
C ALA A 253 3.10 -8.89 31.92
N GLY A 254 2.11 -8.81 31.05
CA GLY A 254 0.93 -7.93 31.19
C GLY A 254 1.20 -6.46 30.80
N ASP A 255 2.31 -6.21 30.12
CA ASP A 255 2.84 -4.88 29.77
C ASP A 255 2.53 -4.47 28.32
N ASP A 256 1.73 -5.26 27.59
CA ASP A 256 1.34 -5.02 26.19
C ASP A 256 0.16 -4.05 26.04
N ARG A 257 -0.27 -3.41 27.10
CA ARG A 257 -1.40 -2.48 27.10
C ARG A 257 -1.02 -1.10 26.55
N LEU A 258 -1.96 -0.50 25.82
CA LEU A 258 -1.91 0.90 25.43
C LEU A 258 -2.65 1.73 26.50
N GLY A 259 -1.90 2.43 27.33
CA GLY A 259 -2.46 3.05 28.54
C GLY A 259 -3.04 2.02 29.52
N GLU A 260 -4.03 2.44 30.30
CA GLU A 260 -4.65 1.55 31.30
C GLU A 260 -5.66 0.58 30.67
N ALA A 261 -6.34 0.98 29.61
CA ALA A 261 -7.52 0.28 29.11
C ALA A 261 -7.37 -0.33 27.71
N GLY A 262 -6.38 0.11 26.91
CA GLY A 262 -6.15 -0.40 25.58
C GLY A 262 -5.62 -1.83 25.57
N GLN A 263 -6.27 -2.74 24.88
CA GLN A 263 -5.92 -4.17 24.85
C GLN A 263 -5.39 -4.58 23.48
N LEU A 264 -4.24 -5.25 23.43
CA LEU A 264 -3.75 -5.89 22.22
C LEU A 264 -4.68 -7.04 21.82
N ILE A 265 -5.49 -6.83 20.78
CA ILE A 265 -6.48 -7.82 20.34
C ILE A 265 -5.94 -8.76 19.25
N GLY A 266 -4.87 -8.39 18.57
CA GLY A 266 -4.26 -9.17 17.51
C GLY A 266 -3.43 -8.30 16.57
N MET A 267 -3.15 -8.84 15.39
CA MET A 267 -2.37 -8.17 14.37
C MET A 267 -2.77 -8.65 12.99
N PHE A 268 -2.43 -7.88 11.97
CA PHE A 268 -2.54 -8.31 10.57
C PHE A 268 -1.26 -7.98 9.80
N ARG A 269 -1.11 -8.60 8.64
CA ARG A 269 0.01 -8.41 7.73
C ARG A 269 -0.46 -7.69 6.48
N ALA A 270 0.26 -6.65 6.10
CA ALA A 270 0.04 -5.95 4.84
C ALA A 270 1.39 -5.55 4.25
N HIS A 271 1.57 -5.73 2.97
CA HIS A 271 2.78 -5.32 2.24
C HIS A 271 4.10 -5.72 2.89
N GLY A 272 4.14 -6.88 3.54
CA GLY A 272 5.36 -7.43 4.16
C GLY A 272 5.73 -6.87 5.51
N VAL A 273 4.86 -6.04 6.10
CA VAL A 273 5.03 -5.52 7.46
C VAL A 273 3.87 -5.96 8.36
N LEU A 274 4.08 -5.87 9.67
CA LEU A 274 3.10 -6.28 10.67
C LEU A 274 2.42 -5.06 11.28
N THR A 275 1.12 -5.16 11.50
CA THR A 275 0.32 -4.11 12.13
C THR A 275 -0.39 -4.67 13.37
N PRO A 276 0.19 -4.51 14.56
CA PRO A 276 -0.51 -4.75 15.82
C PRO A 276 -1.71 -3.81 15.99
N VAL A 277 -2.76 -4.30 16.65
CA VAL A 277 -4.01 -3.56 16.85
C VAL A 277 -4.43 -3.61 18.31
N TRP A 278 -4.61 -2.44 18.89
CA TRP A 278 -5.18 -2.27 20.23
C TRP A 278 -6.62 -1.81 20.11
N GLU A 279 -7.51 -2.48 20.84
CA GLU A 279 -8.87 -2.03 21.04
C GLU A 279 -8.96 -1.15 22.29
N LEU A 280 -9.67 -0.05 22.16
CA LEU A 280 -9.90 0.93 23.22
C LEU A 280 -11.36 0.90 23.64
N PRO A 281 -11.68 1.23 24.92
CA PRO A 281 -13.05 1.49 25.33
C PRO A 281 -13.69 2.57 24.45
N TYR A 282 -14.95 2.38 24.12
CA TYR A 282 -15.70 3.38 23.35
C TYR A 282 -15.77 4.73 24.08
N GLY A 283 -15.49 5.80 23.37
CA GLY A 283 -15.44 7.16 23.89
C GLY A 283 -14.07 7.60 24.41
N THR A 284 -13.02 6.75 24.28
CA THR A 284 -11.65 7.15 24.59
C THR A 284 -11.19 8.32 23.71
N GLY A 285 -11.47 8.24 22.40
CA GLY A 285 -11.01 9.22 21.43
C GLY A 285 -9.49 9.22 21.24
N PRO A 286 -8.96 10.06 20.35
CA PRO A 286 -7.51 10.14 20.09
C PRO A 286 -6.75 10.99 21.13
N GLY A 287 -7.45 11.84 21.89
CA GLY A 287 -6.81 12.77 22.84
C GLY A 287 -6.09 12.03 23.98
N GLY A 288 -4.82 12.37 24.20
CA GLY A 288 -3.99 11.78 25.27
C GLY A 288 -3.42 10.39 24.95
N LEU A 289 -3.67 9.84 23.75
CA LEU A 289 -3.09 8.55 23.38
C LEU A 289 -1.59 8.63 23.03
N ASP A 290 -1.09 9.80 22.65
CA ASP A 290 0.32 9.96 22.26
C ASP A 290 1.28 9.62 23.40
N ASP A 291 1.04 10.10 24.61
CA ASP A 291 1.88 9.78 25.77
C ASP A 291 1.84 8.27 26.09
N ALA A 292 0.65 7.69 26.07
CA ALA A 292 0.48 6.26 26.32
C ALA A 292 1.15 5.40 25.24
N LEU A 293 1.11 5.86 23.98
CA LEU A 293 1.75 5.18 22.86
C LEU A 293 3.26 5.33 22.89
N ALA A 294 3.79 6.50 23.25
CA ALA A 294 5.23 6.71 23.47
C ALA A 294 5.78 5.77 24.56
N ALA A 295 5.05 5.65 25.67
CA ALA A 295 5.43 4.73 26.74
C ALA A 295 5.37 3.25 26.30
N LEU A 296 4.38 2.87 25.48
CA LEU A 296 4.31 1.53 24.91
C LEU A 296 5.46 1.31 23.90
N ALA A 297 5.77 2.29 23.07
CA ALA A 297 6.87 2.22 22.11
C ALA A 297 8.20 1.93 22.80
N SER A 298 8.51 2.63 23.88
CA SER A 298 9.73 2.38 24.67
C SER A 298 9.80 0.93 25.17
N ARG A 299 8.69 0.38 25.69
CA ARG A 299 8.64 -1.04 26.13
C ARG A 299 8.83 -2.02 24.96
N VAL A 300 8.23 -1.72 23.81
CA VAL A 300 8.38 -2.57 22.61
C VAL A 300 9.84 -2.54 22.13
N ASP A 301 10.47 -1.37 22.10
CA ASP A 301 11.87 -1.21 21.66
C ASP A 301 12.86 -1.88 22.63
N GLU A 302 12.64 -1.78 23.93
CA GLU A 302 13.42 -2.52 24.94
C GLU A 302 13.26 -4.03 24.76
N SER A 303 12.03 -4.49 24.51
CA SER A 303 11.74 -5.91 24.26
C SER A 303 12.29 -6.44 22.94
N LEU A 304 12.37 -5.60 21.90
CA LEU A 304 13.04 -5.93 20.63
C LEU A 304 14.54 -6.09 20.81
N ALA A 305 15.15 -5.28 21.67
CA ALA A 305 16.58 -5.35 21.98
C ALA A 305 16.96 -6.60 22.80
N ASP A 306 15.99 -7.25 23.45
CA ASP A 306 16.22 -8.48 24.21
C ASP A 306 16.37 -9.69 23.27
N GLY A 307 17.61 -10.09 23.02
CA GLY A 307 17.99 -11.28 22.22
C GLY A 307 17.86 -12.61 22.96
N SER A 308 17.40 -12.66 24.20
CA SER A 308 17.28 -13.90 24.99
C SER A 308 16.24 -14.86 24.40
N ALA A 309 16.41 -16.16 24.66
CA ALA A 309 15.43 -17.15 24.27
C ALA A 309 14.13 -16.97 25.05
N LEU A 310 12.97 -17.08 24.37
CA LEU A 310 11.67 -16.99 25.01
C LEU A 310 11.49 -18.07 26.09
N THR A 311 10.92 -17.71 27.22
CA THR A 311 10.47 -18.64 28.26
C THR A 311 9.30 -19.53 27.78
N ALA A 312 8.88 -20.52 28.55
CA ALA A 312 7.73 -21.35 28.20
C ALA A 312 6.44 -20.52 28.12
N GLU A 313 6.26 -19.57 29.04
CA GLU A 313 5.11 -18.66 29.10
C GLU A 313 5.08 -17.70 27.92
N GLN A 314 6.23 -17.09 27.59
CA GLN A 314 6.38 -16.22 26.42
C GLN A 314 6.13 -16.96 25.11
N ARG A 315 6.56 -18.24 24.98
CA ARG A 315 6.23 -19.05 23.80
C ARG A 315 4.73 -19.34 23.69
N ALA A 316 4.06 -19.58 24.82
CA ALA A 316 2.61 -19.75 24.84
C ALA A 316 1.90 -18.45 24.41
N ALA A 317 2.34 -17.29 24.94
CA ALA A 317 1.85 -15.97 24.53
C ALA A 317 2.07 -15.73 23.02
N ARG A 318 3.28 -16.01 22.50
CA ARG A 318 3.60 -15.91 21.08
C ARG A 318 2.64 -16.73 20.21
N ASN A 319 2.39 -17.97 20.56
CA ASN A 319 1.46 -18.83 19.83
C ASN A 319 0.02 -18.30 19.89
N GLY A 320 -0.41 -17.79 21.04
CA GLY A 320 -1.70 -17.13 21.21
C GLY A 320 -1.86 -15.90 20.30
N LEU A 321 -0.86 -15.02 20.27
CA LEU A 321 -0.86 -13.82 19.43
C LEU A 321 -0.80 -14.17 17.94
N ALA A 322 0.04 -15.13 17.53
CA ALA A 322 0.17 -15.55 16.14
C ALA A 322 -1.13 -16.14 15.56
N ASN A 323 -1.98 -16.73 16.41
CA ASN A 323 -3.28 -17.27 16.01
C ASN A 323 -4.39 -16.20 15.96
N ARG A 324 -4.18 -15.01 16.54
CA ARG A 324 -5.12 -13.89 16.52
C ARG A 324 -4.91 -13.03 15.30
N GLN A 325 -5.07 -13.60 14.11
CA GLN A 325 -4.99 -12.83 12.86
C GLN A 325 -6.29 -12.05 12.65
N LEU A 326 -6.16 -10.74 12.51
CA LEU A 326 -7.27 -9.85 12.19
C LEU A 326 -7.41 -9.76 10.67
N THR A 327 -8.65 -9.75 10.19
CA THR A 327 -8.95 -9.45 8.78
C THR A 327 -9.29 -7.97 8.68
N ILE A 328 -8.61 -7.26 7.76
CA ILE A 328 -8.99 -5.91 7.39
C ILE A 328 -10.29 -6.01 6.57
N ARG A 329 -11.35 -5.36 7.02
CA ARG A 329 -12.61 -5.24 6.29
C ARG A 329 -12.98 -3.78 6.16
#